data_7509a187d349b7751777afe7e5a864b0
#
_entry.id   7509a187d349b7751777afe7e5a864b0
#
_cell.length_a   1.000
_cell.length_b   1.000
_cell.length_c   1.000
_cell.angle_alpha   90.00
_cell.angle_beta   90.00
_cell.angle_gamma   90.00
#
_symmetry.space_group_name_H-M   'P 1'
#
loop_
_entity.id
_entity.type
_entity.pdbx_description
1 polymer ?
#
loop_
_entity_poly.entity_id
_entity_poly.type
_entity_poly.pdbx_seq_one_letter_code
_entity_poly.pdbx_strand_id
1 'polypeptide(L)'
;MLFTLTDVAAHISPERFDKGWRLFTDGRIDAPNIQRGGELITATIPRPGSRPFRVYVRTDKAVDAITIKGECSCAKKKDCEHVAAVLLQALHDKQALPVDEPSTTPAFLPEKIRGKRNLPNPRQALVYILQPDETGLLVETFAARRLKNGRYSVGSYFDPDRVTHRTPARFLEPVDLELLGALNRLPRASLAGIPVLDDPQSSHLLELMLASGRCFLEDAEWGSLLEQDATRSLELCWVVDGFGNQCCQWTLTPTSGQAQLILLSRPWYLDTEQGQCGVAESRLPPALATELLNLPPVAADRVSALQTDLQQRYPDADIPPLQQLEIVTAARAKPVPCLRLTSRELEGWEDWEENHDFACLSFDYGGISLTRHDPATHFEAGRVIQIPRNKKAEQAAVKHLRKLGFEADGALRRDAGDDCFLPASDSIGDDIDAWLDFQADAVPALRARGWRIEYDRFRHQLIEASHWYCDVDRLDRQDWFSIGLGVEVDGKHIDLLPDLVAFLQTFPRHLLRADTLATENFILPLDDEQNGERLLRLPAKRILPLLETLLEMLDSSALNDDDRRLHLNRVQLAHLTALDGNEDGLRLHWQGDDDTQQLAQRL
;
A
#
# COMPACT_ATOMS: atom_id res chain seq x y z
N MET A 1 3.52 -20.87 -28.56
CA MET A 1 3.11 -19.88 -27.53
C MET A 1 1.77 -20.28 -26.95
N LEU A 2 1.57 -20.01 -25.66
CA LEU A 2 0.29 -20.29 -24.97
C LEU A 2 -0.81 -19.27 -25.32
N PHE A 3 -0.45 -18.11 -25.84
CA PHE A 3 -1.35 -17.01 -26.18
C PHE A 3 -1.19 -16.56 -27.64
N THR A 4 -2.17 -15.85 -28.13
CA THR A 4 -2.25 -15.30 -29.48
C THR A 4 -2.23 -13.76 -29.46
N LEU A 5 -2.12 -13.13 -30.62
CA LEU A 5 -2.23 -11.68 -30.77
C LEU A 5 -3.59 -11.15 -30.26
N THR A 6 -4.65 -11.92 -30.50
CA THR A 6 -6.00 -11.57 -30.03
C THR A 6 -6.07 -11.55 -28.50
N ASP A 7 -5.41 -12.50 -27.83
CA ASP A 7 -5.38 -12.56 -26.37
C ASP A 7 -4.65 -11.34 -25.78
N VAL A 8 -3.54 -10.91 -26.43
CA VAL A 8 -2.80 -9.70 -26.02
C VAL A 8 -3.65 -8.46 -26.21
N ALA A 9 -4.34 -8.33 -27.36
CA ALA A 9 -5.18 -7.18 -27.67
C ALA A 9 -6.44 -7.12 -26.77
N ALA A 10 -6.94 -8.27 -26.30
CA ALA A 10 -8.05 -8.33 -25.37
C ALA A 10 -7.65 -7.99 -23.93
N HIS A 11 -6.41 -8.29 -23.56
CA HIS A 11 -5.91 -8.08 -22.20
C HIS A 11 -5.44 -6.64 -21.95
N ILE A 12 -4.82 -6.00 -22.94
CA ILE A 12 -4.22 -4.66 -22.81
C ILE A 12 -5.13 -3.61 -23.46
N SER A 13 -5.32 -2.47 -22.80
CA SER A 13 -6.15 -1.39 -23.35
C SER A 13 -5.65 -0.95 -24.72
N PRO A 14 -6.55 -0.56 -25.66
CA PRO A 14 -6.19 -0.21 -27.04
C PRO A 14 -5.08 0.85 -27.14
N GLU A 15 -5.14 1.89 -26.31
CA GLU A 15 -4.13 2.95 -26.31
C GLU A 15 -2.73 2.44 -25.90
N ARG A 16 -2.66 1.56 -24.89
CA ARG A 16 -1.40 0.95 -24.44
C ARG A 16 -0.90 -0.07 -25.44
N PHE A 17 -1.80 -0.80 -26.07
CA PHE A 17 -1.46 -1.74 -27.13
C PHE A 17 -0.82 -1.01 -28.33
N ASP A 18 -1.40 0.11 -28.80
CA ASP A 18 -0.83 0.90 -29.90
C ASP A 18 0.55 1.47 -29.57
N LYS A 19 0.75 1.95 -28.33
CA LYS A 19 2.07 2.40 -27.88
C LYS A 19 3.07 1.24 -27.81
N GLY A 20 2.64 0.08 -27.35
CA GLY A 20 3.43 -1.14 -27.31
C GLY A 20 3.80 -1.64 -28.70
N TRP A 21 2.86 -1.58 -29.65
CA TRP A 21 3.11 -1.91 -31.06
C TRP A 21 4.22 -1.05 -31.66
N ARG A 22 4.19 0.27 -31.39
CA ARG A 22 5.27 1.19 -31.85
C ARG A 22 6.62 0.83 -31.23
N LEU A 23 6.67 0.53 -29.94
CA LEU A 23 7.92 0.11 -29.28
C LEU A 23 8.47 -1.19 -29.87
N PHE A 24 7.60 -2.12 -30.21
CA PHE A 24 7.95 -3.37 -30.89
C PHE A 24 8.51 -3.11 -32.30
N THR A 25 7.82 -2.32 -33.12
CA THR A 25 8.24 -2.01 -34.50
C THR A 25 9.52 -1.17 -34.55
N ASP A 26 9.79 -0.36 -33.54
CA ASP A 26 11.05 0.41 -33.39
C ASP A 26 12.27 -0.48 -33.05
N GLY A 27 12.07 -1.78 -32.79
CA GLY A 27 13.13 -2.72 -32.47
C GLY A 27 13.89 -2.42 -31.16
N ARG A 28 13.24 -1.77 -30.21
CA ARG A 28 13.85 -1.32 -28.94
C ARG A 28 13.79 -2.32 -27.81
N ILE A 29 13.47 -3.59 -28.11
CA ILE A 29 13.28 -4.62 -27.10
C ILE A 29 14.42 -5.62 -27.21
N ASP A 30 15.08 -5.91 -26.10
CA ASP A 30 16.02 -7.02 -26.05
C ASP A 30 15.27 -8.32 -26.26
N ALA A 31 15.91 -9.31 -26.89
CA ALA A 31 15.28 -10.60 -27.16
C ALA A 31 14.67 -11.20 -25.88
N PRO A 32 13.36 -11.45 -25.86
CA PRO A 32 12.69 -11.95 -24.65
C PRO A 32 13.12 -13.37 -24.32
N ASN A 33 13.36 -13.62 -23.05
CA ASN A 33 13.57 -14.98 -22.55
C ASN A 33 12.21 -15.65 -22.35
N ILE A 34 11.92 -16.66 -23.17
CA ILE A 34 10.63 -17.36 -23.19
C ILE A 34 10.81 -18.75 -22.60
N GLN A 35 10.23 -18.99 -21.44
CA GLN A 35 10.29 -20.26 -20.72
C GLN A 35 8.97 -21.03 -20.82
N ARG A 36 9.05 -22.36 -20.72
CA ARG A 36 7.91 -23.29 -20.68
C ARG A 36 6.85 -23.02 -21.77
N GLY A 37 7.30 -22.71 -23.00
CA GLY A 37 6.39 -22.46 -24.13
C GLY A 37 5.60 -21.17 -24.04
N GLY A 38 5.98 -20.24 -23.17
CA GLY A 38 5.33 -18.95 -22.98
C GLY A 38 4.61 -18.78 -21.62
N GLU A 39 4.73 -19.72 -20.70
CA GLU A 39 4.20 -19.57 -19.34
C GLU A 39 4.89 -18.42 -18.59
N LEU A 40 6.18 -18.21 -18.86
CA LEU A 40 6.94 -17.10 -18.30
C LEU A 40 7.76 -16.44 -19.41
N ILE A 41 7.65 -15.12 -19.51
CA ILE A 41 8.39 -14.30 -20.46
C ILE A 41 9.02 -13.14 -19.70
N THR A 42 10.34 -12.98 -19.86
CA THR A 42 11.08 -11.87 -19.28
C THR A 42 11.85 -11.13 -20.36
N ALA A 43 11.88 -9.81 -20.29
CA ALA A 43 12.62 -8.99 -21.23
C ALA A 43 13.07 -7.67 -20.59
N THR A 44 14.07 -7.03 -21.22
CA THR A 44 14.46 -5.66 -20.90
C THR A 44 14.22 -4.75 -22.09
N ILE A 45 13.81 -3.51 -21.79
CA ILE A 45 13.61 -2.46 -22.79
C ILE A 45 14.63 -1.35 -22.51
N PRO A 46 15.66 -1.20 -23.36
CA PRO A 46 16.72 -0.21 -23.15
C PRO A 46 16.18 1.23 -23.15
N ARG A 47 16.72 2.05 -22.25
CA ARG A 47 16.45 3.49 -22.20
C ARG A 47 17.76 4.28 -22.31
N PRO A 48 17.89 5.21 -23.26
CA PRO A 48 19.07 6.04 -23.36
C PRO A 48 19.28 6.89 -22.09
N GLY A 49 20.41 6.70 -21.41
CA GLY A 49 20.78 7.50 -20.24
C GLY A 49 20.01 7.18 -18.94
N SER A 50 19.20 6.11 -18.93
CA SER A 50 18.44 5.69 -17.77
C SER A 50 18.42 4.16 -17.66
N ARG A 51 17.94 3.61 -16.54
CA ARG A 51 17.74 2.18 -16.38
C ARG A 51 16.81 1.61 -17.45
N PRO A 52 17.13 0.41 -17.98
CA PRO A 52 16.18 -0.31 -18.81
C PRO A 52 14.94 -0.69 -17.99
N PHE A 53 13.79 -0.66 -18.62
CA PHE A 53 12.61 -1.25 -18.02
C PHE A 53 12.73 -2.78 -18.04
N ARG A 54 12.40 -3.40 -16.92
CA ARG A 54 12.27 -4.86 -16.80
C ARG A 54 10.81 -5.23 -16.94
N VAL A 55 10.54 -6.23 -17.74
CA VAL A 55 9.19 -6.71 -17.99
C VAL A 55 9.13 -8.18 -17.68
N TYR A 56 8.14 -8.57 -16.91
CA TYR A 56 7.82 -9.94 -16.52
C TYR A 56 6.39 -10.24 -16.93
N VAL A 57 6.18 -11.32 -17.64
CA VAL A 57 4.83 -11.73 -18.03
C VAL A 57 4.65 -13.20 -17.70
N ARG A 58 3.60 -13.50 -16.97
CA ARG A 58 3.13 -14.85 -16.73
C ARG A 58 1.85 -15.10 -17.49
N THR A 59 1.77 -16.24 -18.16
CA THR A 59 0.57 -16.69 -18.86
C THR A 59 0.13 -18.04 -18.32
N ASP A 60 -1.10 -18.13 -17.87
CA ASP A 60 -1.72 -19.36 -17.38
C ASP A 60 -2.86 -19.75 -18.33
N LYS A 61 -2.90 -21.02 -18.73
CA LYS A 61 -3.97 -21.55 -19.58
C LYS A 61 -4.98 -22.32 -18.72
N ALA A 62 -6.17 -21.77 -18.56
CA ALA A 62 -7.34 -22.47 -18.06
C ALA A 62 -8.07 -23.19 -19.21
N VAL A 63 -9.09 -24.00 -18.91
CA VAL A 63 -9.78 -24.85 -19.91
C VAL A 63 -10.34 -24.02 -21.06
N ASP A 64 -10.87 -22.81 -20.80
CA ASP A 64 -11.54 -21.97 -21.80
C ASP A 64 -10.98 -20.54 -21.93
N ALA A 65 -9.93 -20.17 -21.20
CA ALA A 65 -9.37 -18.83 -21.22
C ALA A 65 -7.87 -18.80 -20.94
N ILE A 66 -7.19 -17.81 -21.51
CA ILE A 66 -5.78 -17.53 -21.23
C ILE A 66 -5.74 -16.29 -20.34
N THR A 67 -5.13 -16.44 -19.18
CA THR A 67 -4.89 -15.31 -18.26
C THR A 67 -3.47 -14.81 -18.48
N ILE A 68 -3.32 -13.53 -18.77
CA ILE A 68 -2.03 -12.86 -18.91
C ILE A 68 -1.88 -11.94 -17.69
N LYS A 69 -0.73 -11.99 -17.02
CA LYS A 69 -0.36 -11.07 -15.94
C LYS A 69 0.99 -10.48 -16.29
N GLY A 70 1.01 -9.18 -16.58
CA GLY A 70 2.21 -8.47 -17.00
C GLY A 70 2.66 -7.46 -15.95
N GLU A 71 3.93 -7.53 -15.53
CA GLU A 71 4.57 -6.60 -14.61
C GLU A 71 5.73 -5.89 -15.29
N CYS A 72 5.95 -4.63 -14.96
CA CYS A 72 7.00 -3.79 -15.52
C CYS A 72 7.57 -2.85 -14.47
N SER A 73 8.87 -2.59 -14.50
CA SER A 73 9.53 -1.60 -13.64
C SER A 73 9.29 -0.14 -14.04
N CYS A 74 8.36 0.15 -14.98
CA CYS A 74 7.96 1.51 -15.31
C CYS A 74 6.93 2.05 -14.31
N ALA A 75 6.65 3.34 -14.34
CA ALA A 75 5.67 4.00 -13.47
C ALA A 75 4.27 3.36 -13.48
N LYS A 76 3.87 2.75 -14.60
CA LYS A 76 2.55 2.10 -14.73
C LYS A 76 2.48 0.69 -14.15
N LYS A 77 3.60 0.08 -13.82
CA LYS A 77 3.82 -1.25 -13.22
C LYS A 77 3.13 -2.43 -13.87
N LYS A 78 1.85 -2.38 -14.19
CA LYS A 78 1.05 -3.50 -14.72
C LYS A 78 0.47 -3.19 -16.10
N ASP A 79 0.48 -4.20 -16.96
CA ASP A 79 -0.20 -4.22 -18.28
C ASP A 79 0.04 -2.95 -19.11
N CYS A 80 1.25 -2.38 -19.00
CA CYS A 80 1.64 -1.17 -19.70
C CYS A 80 2.05 -1.43 -21.16
N GLU A 81 2.35 -0.37 -21.90
CA GLU A 81 2.89 -0.44 -23.26
C GLU A 81 4.15 -1.30 -23.39
N HIS A 82 4.97 -1.37 -22.34
CA HIS A 82 6.17 -2.20 -22.32
C HIS A 82 5.83 -3.70 -22.24
N VAL A 83 4.81 -4.07 -21.48
CA VAL A 83 4.28 -5.43 -21.41
C VAL A 83 3.73 -5.83 -22.78
N ALA A 84 2.94 -4.95 -23.42
CA ALA A 84 2.44 -5.18 -24.78
C ALA A 84 3.57 -5.43 -25.78
N ALA A 85 4.58 -4.58 -25.74
CA ALA A 85 5.73 -4.66 -26.65
C ALA A 85 6.49 -5.99 -26.50
N VAL A 86 6.73 -6.44 -25.27
CA VAL A 86 7.41 -7.72 -24.99
C VAL A 86 6.58 -8.91 -25.43
N LEU A 87 5.27 -8.89 -25.23
CA LEU A 87 4.37 -9.95 -25.72
C LEU A 87 4.37 -10.03 -27.25
N LEU A 88 4.36 -8.88 -27.94
CA LEU A 88 4.45 -8.80 -29.40
C LEU A 88 5.78 -9.34 -29.90
N GLN A 89 6.89 -8.96 -29.26
CA GLN A 89 8.21 -9.49 -29.61
C GLN A 89 8.30 -11.01 -29.41
N ALA A 90 7.74 -11.53 -28.33
CA ALA A 90 7.70 -12.94 -28.04
C ALA A 90 6.88 -13.74 -29.09
N LEU A 91 5.78 -13.18 -29.57
CA LEU A 91 4.98 -13.76 -30.66
C LEU A 91 5.77 -13.76 -31.97
N HIS A 92 6.44 -12.65 -32.29
CA HIS A 92 7.27 -12.51 -33.48
C HIS A 92 8.43 -13.52 -33.48
N ASP A 93 9.19 -13.62 -32.40
CA ASP A 93 10.34 -14.53 -32.28
C ASP A 93 9.95 -16.01 -32.41
N LYS A 94 8.70 -16.34 -32.14
CA LYS A 94 8.13 -17.69 -32.35
C LYS A 94 7.35 -17.84 -33.65
N GLN A 95 7.50 -16.90 -34.58
CA GLN A 95 6.83 -16.91 -35.89
C GLN A 95 5.30 -16.97 -35.81
N ALA A 96 4.72 -16.45 -34.75
CA ALA A 96 3.28 -16.40 -34.54
C ALA A 96 2.63 -15.10 -35.05
N LEU A 97 3.44 -14.15 -35.56
CA LEU A 97 2.98 -12.90 -36.22
C LEU A 97 3.31 -12.96 -37.69
N PRO A 98 2.36 -12.68 -38.60
CA PRO A 98 2.65 -12.46 -40.01
C PRO A 98 3.30 -11.10 -40.17
N VAL A 99 4.56 -11.04 -40.54
CA VAL A 99 5.26 -9.81 -40.93
C VAL A 99 5.65 -9.95 -42.38
N ASP A 100 5.23 -9.01 -43.22
CA ASP A 100 5.69 -8.89 -44.59
C ASP A 100 7.21 -8.58 -44.59
N GLU A 101 8.02 -9.52 -45.03
CA GLU A 101 9.46 -9.36 -45.18
C GLU A 101 9.80 -8.55 -46.44
N PRO A 102 10.76 -7.61 -46.37
CA PRO A 102 11.55 -7.25 -47.55
C PRO A 102 12.64 -8.31 -47.71
N SER A 103 12.54 -9.06 -48.79
CA SER A 103 13.48 -10.09 -49.21
C SER A 103 14.89 -9.58 -49.37
N THR A 104 15.83 -10.12 -48.61
CA THR A 104 17.24 -10.24 -49.04
C THR A 104 17.85 -11.53 -48.51
N THR A 105 18.24 -12.35 -49.48
CA THR A 105 18.89 -13.65 -49.37
C THR A 105 20.21 -13.58 -48.59
N PRO A 106 20.52 -14.50 -47.66
CA PRO A 106 21.86 -14.55 -47.07
C PRO A 106 22.83 -15.31 -47.94
N ALA A 107 23.91 -14.66 -48.32
CA ALA A 107 25.03 -15.28 -48.92
C ALA A 107 25.83 -16.12 -47.93
N PHE A 108 26.09 -17.37 -48.33
CA PHE A 108 27.04 -18.28 -47.70
C PHE A 108 28.41 -17.62 -47.51
N LEU A 109 28.95 -17.67 -46.30
CA LEU A 109 30.36 -17.40 -46.06
C LEU A 109 31.06 -18.59 -45.44
N PRO A 110 32.26 -18.95 -45.96
CA PRO A 110 32.99 -20.12 -45.52
C PRO A 110 33.78 -19.88 -44.24
N GLU A 111 33.89 -20.96 -43.48
CA GLU A 111 34.77 -21.11 -42.32
C GLU A 111 36.18 -20.58 -42.59
N LYS A 112 36.63 -19.66 -41.74
CA LYS A 112 38.06 -19.48 -41.44
C LYS A 112 38.27 -19.49 -39.93
N ILE A 113 38.56 -20.65 -39.41
CA ILE A 113 39.20 -20.86 -38.13
C ILE A 113 40.60 -20.28 -38.21
N ARG A 114 40.83 -19.10 -37.60
CA ARG A 114 42.14 -18.71 -37.14
C ARG A 114 41.98 -18.09 -35.74
N GLY A 115 42.46 -18.86 -34.75
CA GLY A 115 42.50 -18.46 -33.36
C GLY A 115 43.29 -17.17 -33.16
N LYS A 116 42.57 -16.10 -32.85
CA LYS A 116 43.08 -14.99 -32.05
C LYS A 116 42.69 -15.27 -30.62
N ARG A 117 43.70 -15.47 -29.76
CA ARG A 117 43.49 -15.37 -28.30
C ARG A 117 42.78 -14.06 -28.04
N ASN A 118 41.50 -14.15 -27.71
CA ASN A 118 40.69 -12.98 -27.36
C ASN A 118 41.11 -12.55 -25.96
N LEU A 119 41.85 -11.48 -25.87
CA LEU A 119 42.06 -10.73 -24.64
C LEU A 119 40.67 -10.30 -24.10
N PRO A 120 40.44 -10.42 -22.78
CA PRO A 120 39.19 -9.97 -22.18
C PRO A 120 38.95 -8.50 -22.55
N ASN A 121 37.71 -8.13 -22.83
CA ASN A 121 37.38 -6.73 -23.10
C ASN A 121 37.49 -5.95 -21.78
N PRO A 122 38.57 -5.15 -21.57
CA PRO A 122 38.83 -4.51 -20.26
C PRO A 122 37.78 -3.45 -19.88
N ARG A 123 36.79 -3.22 -20.75
CA ARG A 123 35.75 -2.21 -20.57
C ARG A 123 34.40 -2.78 -20.17
N GLN A 124 34.23 -4.09 -20.16
CA GLN A 124 32.99 -4.75 -19.70
C GLN A 124 33.28 -5.67 -18.52
N ALA A 125 32.34 -5.77 -17.60
CA ALA A 125 32.41 -6.66 -16.46
C ALA A 125 31.00 -7.12 -16.09
N LEU A 126 30.92 -8.26 -15.43
CA LEU A 126 29.70 -8.70 -14.78
C LEU A 126 29.60 -8.00 -13.42
N VAL A 127 28.45 -7.45 -13.10
CA VAL A 127 28.13 -6.85 -11.80
C VAL A 127 26.98 -7.61 -11.18
N TYR A 128 26.99 -7.69 -9.85
CA TYR A 128 26.01 -8.38 -9.03
C TYR A 128 25.22 -7.34 -8.26
N ILE A 129 23.89 -7.41 -8.33
CA ILE A 129 22.99 -6.52 -7.59
C ILE A 129 22.23 -7.38 -6.59
N LEU A 130 22.37 -7.04 -5.33
CA LEU A 130 21.69 -7.70 -4.22
C LEU A 130 20.45 -6.90 -3.84
N GLN A 131 19.35 -7.60 -3.61
CA GLN A 131 18.09 -7.02 -3.15
C GLN A 131 17.56 -7.88 -2.01
N PRO A 132 17.49 -7.35 -0.79
CA PRO A 132 16.78 -8.02 0.30
C PRO A 132 15.31 -8.20 -0.05
N ASP A 133 14.76 -9.37 0.24
CA ASP A 133 13.35 -9.70 0.08
C ASP A 133 12.91 -10.58 1.26
N GLU A 134 11.61 -10.74 1.47
CA GLU A 134 11.05 -11.59 2.52
C GLU A 134 11.53 -13.05 2.44
N THR A 135 11.90 -13.51 1.24
CA THR A 135 12.36 -14.89 0.97
C THR A 135 13.86 -15.07 1.11
N GLY A 136 14.64 -13.99 1.33
CA GLY A 136 16.10 -14.03 1.39
C GLY A 136 16.76 -12.91 0.59
N LEU A 137 17.99 -13.14 0.13
CA LEU A 137 18.75 -12.16 -0.63
C LEU A 137 18.71 -12.49 -2.12
N LEU A 138 18.00 -11.71 -2.91
CA LEU A 138 17.92 -11.85 -4.36
C LEU A 138 19.21 -11.40 -5.03
N VAL A 139 19.63 -12.12 -6.09
CA VAL A 139 20.85 -11.78 -6.83
C VAL A 139 20.53 -11.58 -8.31
N GLU A 140 20.66 -10.37 -8.78
CA GLU A 140 20.58 -10.05 -10.20
C GLU A 140 21.96 -9.83 -10.79
N THR A 141 22.18 -10.25 -12.03
CA THR A 141 23.45 -10.10 -12.74
C THR A 141 23.30 -9.25 -13.97
N PHE A 142 24.25 -8.30 -14.18
CA PHE A 142 24.24 -7.40 -15.33
C PHE A 142 25.60 -7.32 -16.00
N ALA A 143 25.60 -7.26 -17.32
CA ALA A 143 26.78 -6.92 -18.11
C ALA A 143 26.94 -5.41 -18.17
N ALA A 144 27.86 -4.86 -17.41
CA ALA A 144 28.09 -3.42 -17.27
C ALA A 144 29.39 -2.97 -17.91
N ARG A 145 29.50 -1.68 -18.25
CA ARG A 145 30.71 -1.09 -18.80
C ARG A 145 31.45 -0.28 -17.73
N ARG A 146 32.73 -0.62 -17.50
CA ARG A 146 33.58 0.14 -16.59
C ARG A 146 33.91 1.51 -17.19
N LEU A 147 33.61 2.57 -16.46
CA LEU A 147 33.88 3.96 -16.81
C LEU A 147 35.31 4.36 -16.41
N LYS A 148 35.81 5.48 -16.93
CA LYS A 148 37.16 5.99 -16.62
C LYS A 148 37.34 6.37 -15.15
N ASN A 149 36.25 6.71 -14.46
CA ASN A 149 36.22 7.05 -13.03
C ASN A 149 36.12 5.82 -12.10
N GLY A 150 36.21 4.61 -12.66
CA GLY A 150 36.12 3.36 -11.90
C GLY A 150 34.70 2.87 -11.63
N ARG A 151 33.67 3.69 -11.88
CA ARG A 151 32.26 3.29 -11.76
C ARG A 151 31.81 2.45 -12.96
N TYR A 152 30.64 1.86 -12.85
CA TYR A 152 30.02 1.09 -13.92
C TYR A 152 28.86 1.86 -14.54
N SER A 153 28.67 1.73 -15.85
CA SER A 153 27.45 2.22 -16.51
C SER A 153 26.31 1.24 -16.27
N VAL A 154 25.08 1.72 -16.43
CA VAL A 154 23.92 0.81 -16.51
C VAL A 154 24.17 -0.20 -17.63
N GLY A 155 24.04 -1.49 -17.29
CA GLY A 155 24.25 -2.61 -18.20
C GLY A 155 22.94 -3.26 -18.63
N SER A 156 23.08 -4.30 -19.45
CA SER A 156 21.97 -5.19 -19.77
C SER A 156 21.94 -6.36 -18.79
N TYR A 157 20.74 -6.81 -18.44
CA TYR A 157 20.56 -8.04 -17.64
C TYR A 157 21.33 -9.21 -18.29
N PHE A 158 22.09 -9.91 -17.48
CA PHE A 158 22.85 -11.07 -17.90
C PHE A 158 22.27 -12.31 -17.22
N ASP A 159 21.58 -13.11 -18.00
CA ASP A 159 20.96 -14.34 -17.48
C ASP A 159 22.05 -15.34 -17.06
N PRO A 160 22.04 -15.82 -15.79
CA PRO A 160 22.97 -16.86 -15.34
C PRO A 160 22.97 -18.13 -16.19
N ASP A 161 21.86 -18.47 -16.84
CA ASP A 161 21.75 -19.64 -17.72
C ASP A 161 22.67 -19.56 -18.96
N ARG A 162 23.11 -18.36 -19.34
CA ARG A 162 24.05 -18.17 -20.45
C ARG A 162 25.43 -18.80 -20.26
N VAL A 163 25.76 -19.20 -19.03
CA VAL A 163 27.03 -19.91 -18.73
C VAL A 163 27.06 -21.32 -19.39
N THR A 164 25.91 -21.91 -19.62
CA THR A 164 25.80 -23.22 -20.28
C THR A 164 26.12 -23.20 -21.78
N HIS A 165 26.27 -22.03 -22.40
CA HIS A 165 26.65 -21.89 -23.79
C HIS A 165 28.10 -22.30 -24.05
N ARG A 166 28.36 -22.92 -25.20
CA ARG A 166 29.67 -23.45 -25.59
C ARG A 166 30.81 -22.41 -25.59
N THR A 167 30.51 -21.14 -25.67
CA THR A 167 31.48 -20.05 -25.61
C THR A 167 30.99 -18.98 -24.62
N PRO A 168 31.57 -18.91 -23.41
CA PRO A 168 31.26 -17.89 -22.46
C PRO A 168 31.60 -16.48 -22.99
N ALA A 169 30.87 -15.45 -22.52
CA ALA A 169 31.12 -14.08 -22.90
C ALA A 169 32.55 -13.66 -22.53
N ARG A 170 33.20 -12.90 -23.42
CA ARG A 170 34.64 -12.56 -23.30
C ARG A 170 35.00 -11.71 -22.10
N PHE A 171 34.03 -11.05 -21.48
CA PHE A 171 34.24 -10.17 -20.32
C PHE A 171 34.12 -10.91 -18.99
N LEU A 172 33.67 -12.17 -19.00
CA LEU A 172 33.53 -12.95 -17.78
C LEU A 172 34.90 -13.40 -17.26
N GLU A 173 35.12 -13.15 -15.99
CA GLU A 173 36.30 -13.63 -15.25
C GLU A 173 36.07 -15.06 -14.76
N PRO A 174 37.12 -15.81 -14.37
CA PRO A 174 36.96 -17.16 -13.84
C PRO A 174 35.98 -17.25 -12.65
N VAL A 175 36.01 -16.26 -11.75
CA VAL A 175 35.11 -16.16 -10.61
C VAL A 175 33.64 -15.96 -11.06
N ASP A 176 33.42 -15.23 -12.16
CA ASP A 176 32.07 -15.05 -12.70
C ASP A 176 31.48 -16.36 -13.21
N LEU A 177 32.29 -17.20 -13.83
CA LEU A 177 31.85 -18.51 -14.31
C LEU A 177 31.45 -19.43 -13.17
N GLU A 178 32.21 -19.40 -12.08
CA GLU A 178 31.90 -20.15 -10.85
C GLU A 178 30.60 -19.65 -10.21
N LEU A 179 30.48 -18.32 -10.03
CA LEU A 179 29.31 -17.69 -9.43
C LEU A 179 28.05 -17.93 -10.27
N LEU A 180 28.09 -17.67 -11.59
CA LEU A 180 26.95 -17.91 -12.46
C LEU A 180 26.54 -19.39 -12.48
N GLY A 181 27.51 -20.31 -12.51
CA GLY A 181 27.25 -21.74 -12.42
C GLY A 181 26.60 -22.16 -11.11
N ALA A 182 26.93 -21.50 -10.00
CA ALA A 182 26.29 -21.73 -8.71
C ALA A 182 24.91 -21.07 -8.63
N LEU A 183 24.79 -19.81 -9.02
CA LEU A 183 23.51 -19.06 -9.06
C LEU A 183 22.45 -19.77 -9.88
N ASN A 184 22.85 -20.46 -10.97
CA ASN A 184 21.93 -21.21 -11.81
C ASN A 184 21.31 -22.43 -11.12
N ARG A 185 21.92 -22.91 -10.04
CA ARG A 185 21.44 -24.06 -9.24
C ARG A 185 20.60 -23.66 -8.04
N LEU A 186 20.61 -22.37 -7.68
CA LEU A 186 19.86 -21.86 -6.53
C LEU A 186 18.35 -21.85 -6.79
N PRO A 187 17.54 -21.91 -5.73
CA PRO A 187 16.11 -21.66 -5.82
C PRO A 187 15.86 -20.27 -6.43
N ARG A 188 14.73 -20.15 -7.06
CA ARG A 188 14.33 -18.94 -7.76
C ARG A 188 13.13 -18.32 -7.05
N ALA A 189 13.26 -17.07 -6.59
CA ALA A 189 12.14 -16.34 -6.02
C ALA A 189 11.31 -15.71 -7.11
N SER A 190 10.03 -15.59 -6.80
CA SER A 190 9.02 -14.86 -7.54
C SER A 190 8.84 -15.25 -9.03
N LEU A 191 7.89 -14.57 -9.66
CA LEU A 191 7.60 -14.68 -11.10
C LEU A 191 8.80 -14.34 -11.99
N ALA A 192 9.76 -13.60 -11.47
CA ALA A 192 10.95 -13.13 -12.20
C ALA A 192 12.04 -14.20 -12.40
N GLY A 193 11.97 -15.31 -11.66
CA GLY A 193 12.97 -16.35 -11.72
C GLY A 193 14.38 -15.94 -11.27
N ILE A 194 14.46 -14.96 -10.35
CA ILE A 194 15.73 -14.43 -9.83
C ILE A 194 16.29 -15.43 -8.80
N PRO A 195 17.62 -15.77 -8.84
CA PRO A 195 18.26 -16.60 -7.84
C PRO A 195 18.16 -15.99 -6.44
N VAL A 196 17.87 -16.82 -5.45
CA VAL A 196 17.82 -16.44 -4.03
C VAL A 196 18.97 -17.10 -3.30
N LEU A 197 19.69 -16.32 -2.50
CA LEU A 197 20.66 -16.83 -1.54
C LEU A 197 19.91 -17.26 -0.27
N ASP A 198 19.53 -18.52 -0.17
CA ASP A 198 18.87 -19.10 1.01
C ASP A 198 19.44 -20.48 1.40
N ASP A 199 20.37 -20.99 0.63
CA ASP A 199 20.94 -22.34 0.76
C ASP A 199 22.27 -22.34 1.58
N PRO A 200 22.72 -23.48 2.11
CA PRO A 200 23.97 -23.55 2.88
C PRO A 200 25.24 -23.06 2.15
N GLN A 201 25.26 -23.06 0.82
CA GLN A 201 26.39 -22.58 0.00
C GLN A 201 26.35 -21.06 -0.22
N SER A 202 25.22 -20.43 0.08
CA SER A 202 24.98 -19.01 -0.20
C SER A 202 25.96 -18.07 0.49
N SER A 203 26.44 -18.39 1.70
CA SER A 203 27.46 -17.58 2.38
C SER A 203 28.76 -17.49 1.59
N HIS A 204 29.20 -18.60 1.01
CA HIS A 204 30.42 -18.61 0.19
C HIS A 204 30.23 -17.84 -1.12
N LEU A 205 29.06 -17.94 -1.74
CA LEU A 205 28.75 -17.17 -2.95
C LEU A 205 28.73 -15.67 -2.67
N LEU A 206 28.17 -15.26 -1.54
CA LEU A 206 28.16 -13.86 -1.12
C LEU A 206 29.60 -13.35 -0.88
N GLU A 207 30.46 -14.14 -0.23
CA GLU A 207 31.89 -13.80 -0.07
C GLU A 207 32.59 -13.60 -1.41
N LEU A 208 32.38 -14.48 -2.37
CA LEU A 208 32.98 -14.38 -3.71
C LEU A 208 32.48 -13.15 -4.46
N MET A 209 31.17 -12.83 -4.37
CA MET A 209 30.61 -11.63 -4.99
C MET A 209 31.18 -10.37 -4.38
N LEU A 210 31.27 -10.28 -3.05
CA LEU A 210 31.89 -9.15 -2.34
C LEU A 210 33.39 -9.00 -2.70
N ALA A 211 34.13 -10.10 -2.67
CA ALA A 211 35.56 -10.12 -3.03
C ALA A 211 35.80 -9.71 -4.48
N SER A 212 34.85 -9.86 -5.37
CA SER A 212 34.96 -9.41 -6.76
C SER A 212 35.03 -7.86 -6.89
N GLY A 213 34.60 -7.11 -5.86
CA GLY A 213 34.52 -5.65 -5.88
C GLY A 213 33.50 -5.11 -6.89
N ARG A 214 32.50 -5.97 -7.26
CA ARG A 214 31.47 -5.66 -8.28
C ARG A 214 30.08 -6.00 -7.79
N CYS A 215 29.88 -5.98 -6.47
CA CYS A 215 28.63 -6.23 -5.81
C CYS A 215 27.99 -4.91 -5.38
N PHE A 216 26.71 -4.71 -5.69
CA PHE A 216 25.97 -3.49 -5.41
C PHE A 216 24.68 -3.81 -4.70
N LEU A 217 24.15 -2.85 -3.95
CA LEU A 217 22.90 -2.97 -3.22
C LEU A 217 21.78 -2.22 -3.94
N GLU A 218 20.61 -2.83 -4.06
CA GLU A 218 19.28 -2.33 -4.49
C GLU A 218 19.26 -1.28 -5.61
N ASP A 219 20.08 -0.26 -5.53
CA ASP A 219 19.97 0.88 -6.37
C ASP A 219 20.73 0.76 -7.65
N ALA A 220 20.09 1.27 -8.46
CA ALA A 220 20.30 1.38 -9.77
C ALA A 220 21.20 2.41 -10.30
N GLU A 221 21.34 3.39 -9.69
CA GLU A 221 22.29 4.41 -10.12
C GLU A 221 23.74 3.97 -9.90
N TRP A 222 23.92 2.69 -9.48
CA TRP A 222 25.26 2.13 -9.26
C TRP A 222 26.06 2.90 -8.20
N GLY A 223 25.33 3.49 -7.26
CA GLY A 223 25.90 4.39 -6.26
C GLY A 223 26.50 3.66 -5.07
N SER A 224 25.92 2.55 -4.68
CA SER A 224 26.27 1.87 -3.43
C SER A 224 27.01 0.57 -3.73
N LEU A 225 28.34 0.66 -3.96
CA LEU A 225 29.20 -0.52 -3.95
C LEU A 225 29.10 -1.15 -2.56
N LEU A 226 28.77 -2.41 -2.52
CA LEU A 226 28.73 -3.17 -1.28
C LEU A 226 30.13 -3.68 -0.94
N GLU A 227 30.64 -3.25 0.17
CA GLU A 227 31.98 -3.61 0.64
C GLU A 227 31.89 -4.64 1.78
N GLN A 228 32.84 -5.57 1.77
CA GLN A 228 32.97 -6.50 2.87
C GLN A 228 33.52 -5.78 4.10
N ASP A 229 32.79 -5.85 5.20
CA ASP A 229 33.15 -5.25 6.47
C ASP A 229 33.56 -6.31 7.51
N ALA A 230 34.07 -5.83 8.63
CA ALA A 230 34.49 -6.68 9.75
C ALA A 230 33.30 -7.46 10.34
N THR A 231 33.58 -8.60 10.93
CA THR A 231 32.60 -9.37 11.68
C THR A 231 32.05 -8.55 12.85
N ARG A 232 30.71 -8.47 12.96
CA ARG A 232 30.03 -7.85 14.10
C ARG A 232 29.50 -8.91 15.07
N SER A 233 29.45 -8.57 16.35
CA SER A 233 28.90 -9.47 17.37
C SER A 233 27.37 -9.47 17.29
N LEU A 234 26.78 -10.65 17.24
CA LEU A 234 25.32 -10.88 17.24
C LEU A 234 24.90 -11.36 18.63
N GLU A 235 24.18 -10.53 19.34
CA GLU A 235 23.54 -10.88 20.60
C GLU A 235 22.09 -11.23 20.40
N LEU A 236 21.65 -12.37 20.92
CA LEU A 236 20.30 -12.85 20.85
C LEU A 236 19.62 -12.72 22.20
N CYS A 237 18.38 -12.25 22.21
CA CYS A 237 17.55 -12.15 23.41
C CYS A 237 16.09 -12.50 23.10
N TRP A 238 15.36 -12.92 24.14
CA TRP A 238 13.92 -13.16 24.02
C TRP A 238 13.14 -11.90 24.40
N VAL A 239 12.20 -11.52 23.56
CA VAL A 239 11.28 -10.41 23.79
C VAL A 239 9.86 -10.95 23.83
N VAL A 240 9.08 -10.47 24.78
CA VAL A 240 7.68 -10.85 24.94
C VAL A 240 6.82 -9.90 24.13
N ASP A 241 5.96 -10.45 23.26
CA ASP A 241 5.00 -9.66 22.50
C ASP A 241 3.75 -9.29 23.33
N GLY A 242 2.85 -8.49 22.75
CA GLY A 242 1.61 -8.07 23.40
C GLY A 242 0.62 -9.21 23.70
N PHE A 243 0.90 -10.42 23.22
CA PHE A 243 0.09 -11.62 23.49
C PHE A 243 0.74 -12.59 24.49
N GLY A 244 1.96 -12.27 24.94
CA GLY A 244 2.74 -13.11 25.86
C GLY A 244 3.54 -14.22 25.17
N ASN A 245 3.64 -14.20 23.84
CA ASN A 245 4.56 -15.07 23.13
C ASN A 245 5.97 -14.49 23.21
N GLN A 246 6.95 -15.37 23.20
CA GLN A 246 8.35 -14.99 23.19
C GLN A 246 8.95 -15.19 21.81
N CYS A 247 9.51 -14.11 21.27
CA CYS A 247 10.22 -14.09 20.00
C CYS A 247 11.72 -13.87 20.26
N CYS A 248 12.55 -14.60 19.55
CA CYS A 248 13.97 -14.34 19.58
C CYS A 248 14.28 -13.11 18.74
N GLN A 249 14.89 -12.11 19.35
CA GLN A 249 15.39 -10.91 18.67
C GLN A 249 16.91 -10.87 18.70
N TRP A 250 17.48 -10.05 17.85
CA TRP A 250 18.91 -9.88 17.72
C TRP A 250 19.31 -8.41 17.82
N THR A 251 20.55 -8.22 18.26
CA THR A 251 21.20 -6.91 18.27
C THR A 251 22.61 -7.07 17.75
N LEU A 252 23.05 -6.20 16.85
CA LEU A 252 24.41 -6.17 16.35
C LEU A 252 25.25 -5.18 17.15
N THR A 253 26.49 -5.56 17.45
CA THR A 253 27.45 -4.68 18.11
C THR A 253 28.72 -4.57 17.24
N PRO A 254 29.15 -3.37 16.82
CA PRO A 254 28.53 -2.07 17.03
C PRO A 254 27.17 -1.92 16.30
N THR A 255 26.26 -1.18 16.95
CA THR A 255 24.92 -0.94 16.42
C THR A 255 25.00 0.07 15.30
N SER A 256 24.44 -0.26 14.12
CA SER A 256 24.11 0.69 13.09
C SER A 256 22.58 0.70 12.90
N GLY A 257 21.99 1.87 12.72
CA GLY A 257 20.55 2.05 12.81
C GLY A 257 19.71 1.32 11.76
N GLN A 258 20.32 0.85 10.66
CA GLN A 258 19.60 0.22 9.53
C GLN A 258 20.23 -1.08 9.04
N ALA A 259 20.96 -1.78 9.91
CA ALA A 259 21.49 -3.09 9.54
C ALA A 259 20.37 -4.14 9.53
N GLN A 260 20.22 -4.85 8.43
CA GLN A 260 19.34 -6.00 8.29
C GLN A 260 20.11 -7.29 8.51
N LEU A 261 19.51 -8.26 9.19
CA LEU A 261 20.08 -9.60 9.37
C LEU A 261 19.62 -10.50 8.22
N ILE A 262 20.59 -11.17 7.59
CA ILE A 262 20.35 -12.14 6.53
C ILE A 262 20.74 -13.51 7.05
N LEU A 263 19.79 -14.45 7.06
CA LEU A 263 19.99 -15.80 7.58
C LEU A 263 20.40 -16.73 6.42
N LEU A 264 21.71 -16.86 6.20
CA LEU A 264 22.29 -17.85 5.31
C LEU A 264 22.76 -19.06 6.12
N SER A 265 23.72 -19.82 5.61
CA SER A 265 24.35 -20.92 6.36
C SER A 265 24.96 -20.46 7.71
N ARG A 266 25.30 -19.21 7.80
CA ARG A 266 25.59 -18.45 9.01
C ARG A 266 24.93 -17.07 8.90
N PRO A 267 24.62 -16.42 10.03
CA PRO A 267 24.04 -15.07 9.99
C PRO A 267 25.00 -14.05 9.36
N TRP A 268 24.46 -13.20 8.51
CA TRP A 268 25.12 -12.05 7.90
C TRP A 268 24.36 -10.78 8.25
N TYR A 269 25.02 -9.65 8.26
CA TYR A 269 24.36 -8.36 8.30
C TYR A 269 24.60 -7.59 7.01
N LEU A 270 23.62 -6.79 6.64
CA LEU A 270 23.64 -5.87 5.53
C LEU A 270 23.29 -4.47 6.04
N ASP A 271 24.24 -3.55 5.95
CA ASP A 271 24.08 -2.16 6.33
C ASP A 271 23.82 -1.35 5.06
N THR A 272 22.57 -1.01 4.84
CA THR A 272 22.13 -0.33 3.61
C THR A 272 22.59 1.12 3.55
N GLU A 273 22.73 1.80 4.70
CA GLU A 273 23.19 3.19 4.74
C GLU A 273 24.69 3.31 4.46
N GLN A 274 25.47 2.38 4.99
CA GLN A 274 26.93 2.42 4.87
C GLN A 274 27.44 1.64 3.65
N GLY A 275 26.58 0.87 2.97
CA GLY A 275 26.98 -0.01 1.88
C GLY A 275 27.93 -1.11 2.33
N GLN A 276 27.74 -1.62 3.55
CA GLN A 276 28.61 -2.63 4.16
C GLN A 276 27.86 -3.95 4.38
N CYS A 277 28.60 -5.05 4.22
CA CYS A 277 28.09 -6.39 4.45
C CYS A 277 29.16 -7.23 5.15
N GLY A 278 28.77 -7.97 6.18
CA GLY A 278 29.71 -8.79 6.93
C GLY A 278 29.03 -9.92 7.69
N VAL A 279 29.85 -10.76 8.29
CA VAL A 279 29.38 -11.88 9.11
C VAL A 279 28.90 -11.36 10.46
N ALA A 280 27.76 -11.85 10.91
CA ALA A 280 27.24 -11.63 12.25
C ALA A 280 27.55 -12.88 13.09
N GLU A 281 28.50 -12.78 14.02
CA GLU A 281 28.91 -13.90 14.88
C GLU A 281 28.21 -13.86 16.23
N SER A 282 27.51 -14.94 16.54
CA SER A 282 26.96 -15.19 17.87
C SER A 282 27.89 -16.08 18.67
N ARG A 283 27.81 -15.99 20.01
CA ARG A 283 28.42 -16.97 20.92
C ARG A 283 27.80 -18.35 20.81
N LEU A 284 26.60 -18.42 20.24
CA LEU A 284 25.91 -19.67 19.96
C LEU A 284 26.45 -20.33 18.68
N PRO A 285 26.39 -21.66 18.60
CA PRO A 285 26.65 -22.36 17.33
C PRO A 285 25.78 -21.77 16.19
N PRO A 286 26.36 -21.57 14.97
CA PRO A 286 25.62 -20.93 13.87
C PRO A 286 24.29 -21.59 13.54
N ALA A 287 24.24 -22.93 13.57
CA ALA A 287 23.00 -23.69 13.35
C ALA A 287 21.93 -23.39 14.40
N LEU A 288 22.32 -23.28 15.68
CA LEU A 288 21.40 -22.93 16.76
C LEU A 288 20.95 -21.47 16.67
N ALA A 289 21.84 -20.53 16.36
CA ALA A 289 21.48 -19.12 16.18
C ALA A 289 20.44 -18.98 15.04
N THR A 290 20.66 -19.65 13.92
CA THR A 290 19.71 -19.67 12.79
C THR A 290 18.39 -20.32 13.18
N GLU A 291 18.42 -21.43 13.93
CA GLU A 291 17.21 -22.10 14.41
C GLU A 291 16.39 -21.18 15.32
N LEU A 292 17.04 -20.51 16.30
CA LEU A 292 16.35 -19.60 17.23
C LEU A 292 15.71 -18.39 16.54
N LEU A 293 16.40 -17.83 15.55
CA LEU A 293 15.90 -16.68 14.79
C LEU A 293 14.73 -17.02 13.84
N ASN A 294 14.69 -18.28 13.38
CA ASN A 294 13.59 -18.77 12.54
C ASN A 294 12.43 -19.39 13.35
N LEU A 295 12.54 -19.46 14.68
CA LEU A 295 11.46 -19.97 15.51
C LEU A 295 10.25 -19.04 15.44
N PRO A 296 9.05 -19.60 15.20
CA PRO A 296 7.83 -18.82 15.33
C PRO A 296 7.65 -18.35 16.78
N PRO A 297 6.83 -17.31 17.02
CA PRO A 297 6.52 -16.84 18.37
C PRO A 297 6.11 -17.98 19.29
N VAL A 298 6.79 -18.12 20.43
CA VAL A 298 6.62 -19.22 21.38
C VAL A 298 5.60 -18.85 22.43
N ALA A 299 4.47 -19.55 22.46
CA ALA A 299 3.43 -19.31 23.45
C ALA A 299 3.92 -19.65 24.88
N ALA A 300 3.42 -18.91 25.88
CA ALA A 300 3.85 -19.01 27.26
C ALA A 300 3.74 -20.43 27.85
N ASP A 301 2.75 -21.21 27.44
CA ASP A 301 2.54 -22.60 27.87
C ASP A 301 3.55 -23.59 27.26
N ARG A 302 4.24 -23.21 26.17
CA ARG A 302 5.25 -24.03 25.49
C ARG A 302 6.68 -23.70 25.89
N VAL A 303 6.90 -22.60 26.60
CA VAL A 303 8.25 -22.11 26.99
C VAL A 303 9.06 -23.16 27.73
N SER A 304 8.49 -23.82 28.75
CA SER A 304 9.20 -24.84 29.53
C SER A 304 9.59 -26.07 28.71
N ALA A 305 8.72 -26.49 27.78
CA ALA A 305 9.00 -27.62 26.90
C ALA A 305 10.12 -27.28 25.91
N LEU A 306 10.08 -26.09 25.29
CA LEU A 306 11.12 -25.62 24.38
C LEU A 306 12.47 -25.48 25.11
N GLN A 307 12.47 -24.88 26.29
CA GLN A 307 13.70 -24.72 27.07
C GLN A 307 14.37 -26.06 27.40
N THR A 308 13.54 -27.06 27.75
CA THR A 308 14.04 -28.41 28.03
C THR A 308 14.60 -29.07 26.78
N ASP A 309 13.91 -28.96 25.65
CA ASP A 309 14.35 -29.53 24.37
C ASP A 309 15.65 -28.87 23.88
N LEU A 310 15.75 -27.55 23.93
CA LEU A 310 16.97 -26.83 23.54
C LEU A 310 18.17 -27.22 24.45
N GLN A 311 17.97 -27.33 25.75
CA GLN A 311 19.01 -27.75 26.69
C GLN A 311 19.45 -29.22 26.45
N GLN A 312 18.54 -30.10 26.06
CA GLN A 312 18.91 -31.49 25.72
C GLN A 312 19.70 -31.58 24.41
N ARG A 313 19.32 -30.81 23.41
CA ARG A 313 19.99 -30.83 22.09
C ARG A 313 21.33 -30.06 22.12
N TYR A 314 21.45 -29.03 22.92
CA TYR A 314 22.62 -28.16 23.00
C TYR A 314 23.07 -27.93 24.46
N PRO A 315 23.55 -28.97 25.15
CA PRO A 315 23.85 -28.90 26.59
C PRO A 315 24.95 -27.90 26.95
N ASP A 316 25.89 -27.63 26.03
CA ASP A 316 27.04 -26.75 26.22
C ASP A 316 26.84 -25.33 25.69
N ALA A 317 25.65 -25.03 25.12
CA ALA A 317 25.37 -23.72 24.56
C ALA A 317 24.80 -22.77 25.64
N ASP A 318 25.31 -21.54 25.65
CA ASP A 318 24.80 -20.46 26.50
C ASP A 318 23.54 -19.84 25.86
N ILE A 319 22.45 -20.59 25.95
CA ILE A 319 21.19 -20.19 25.33
C ILE A 319 20.55 -19.07 26.14
N PRO A 320 20.09 -17.95 25.52
CA PRO A 320 19.39 -16.90 26.23
C PRO A 320 18.20 -17.47 27.01
N PRO A 321 18.03 -17.13 28.30
CA PRO A 321 16.96 -17.71 29.11
C PRO A 321 15.60 -17.20 28.68
N LEU A 322 14.65 -18.12 28.44
CA LEU A 322 13.24 -17.83 28.24
C LEU A 322 12.59 -17.42 29.57
N GLN A 323 11.69 -16.45 29.52
CA GLN A 323 10.98 -15.97 30.69
C GLN A 323 9.82 -16.91 31.04
N GLN A 324 9.75 -17.34 32.32
CA GLN A 324 8.60 -18.07 32.82
C GLN A 324 7.51 -17.05 33.22
N LEU A 325 6.45 -16.96 32.43
CA LEU A 325 5.37 -16.02 32.65
C LEU A 325 4.21 -16.69 33.41
N GLU A 326 3.64 -15.96 34.36
CA GLU A 326 2.42 -16.41 35.07
C GLU A 326 1.23 -16.33 34.10
N ILE A 327 0.46 -17.42 34.00
CA ILE A 327 -0.73 -17.48 33.15
C ILE A 327 -1.97 -17.37 34.02
N VAL A 328 -2.79 -16.34 33.80
CA VAL A 328 -4.03 -16.07 34.53
C VAL A 328 -5.20 -16.10 33.56
N THR A 329 -6.30 -16.73 33.94
CA THR A 329 -7.50 -16.73 33.09
C THR A 329 -8.42 -15.57 33.47
N ALA A 330 -8.76 -14.73 32.49
CA ALA A 330 -9.70 -13.62 32.67
C ALA A 330 -11.13 -14.12 32.97
N ALA A 331 -11.89 -13.29 33.66
CA ALA A 331 -13.32 -13.55 33.83
C ALA A 331 -14.03 -13.60 32.46
N ARG A 332 -15.02 -14.47 32.33
CA ARG A 332 -15.80 -14.59 31.10
C ARG A 332 -16.58 -13.31 30.84
N ALA A 333 -16.25 -12.60 29.81
CA ALA A 333 -16.93 -11.39 29.37
C ALA A 333 -17.67 -11.62 28.04
N LYS A 334 -18.77 -10.90 27.83
CA LYS A 334 -19.42 -10.84 26.52
C LYS A 334 -18.61 -9.86 25.65
N PRO A 335 -18.11 -10.27 24.47
CA PRO A 335 -17.37 -9.36 23.62
C PRO A 335 -18.26 -8.21 23.14
N VAL A 336 -17.72 -7.00 23.19
CA VAL A 336 -18.31 -5.81 22.57
C VAL A 336 -17.64 -5.64 21.22
N PRO A 337 -18.37 -5.73 20.09
CA PRO A 337 -17.78 -5.45 18.79
C PRO A 337 -17.40 -3.97 18.68
N CYS A 338 -16.16 -3.69 18.31
CA CYS A 338 -15.62 -2.37 18.08
C CYS A 338 -15.29 -2.24 16.60
N LEU A 339 -15.89 -1.28 15.92
CA LEU A 339 -15.66 -1.00 14.53
C LEU A 339 -14.96 0.35 14.41
N ARG A 340 -13.71 0.33 13.97
CA ARG A 340 -12.91 1.53 13.72
C ARG A 340 -12.93 1.84 12.23
N LEU A 341 -13.45 3.00 11.87
CA LEU A 341 -13.43 3.54 10.52
C LEU A 341 -12.14 4.36 10.36
N THR A 342 -11.36 4.06 9.34
CA THR A 342 -10.04 4.69 9.11
C THR A 342 -9.74 4.81 7.63
N SER A 343 -8.95 5.82 7.26
CA SER A 343 -8.41 5.98 5.90
C SER A 343 -6.90 5.86 5.94
N ARG A 344 -6.32 5.05 5.04
CA ARG A 344 -4.87 4.80 4.98
C ARG A 344 -4.40 4.73 3.53
N GLU A 345 -3.16 5.17 3.31
CA GLU A 345 -2.40 4.84 2.10
C GLU A 345 -1.99 3.36 2.16
N LEU A 346 -2.10 2.67 1.02
CA LEU A 346 -1.63 1.29 0.89
C LEU A 346 -0.25 1.30 0.25
N GLU A 347 0.75 0.80 0.97
CA GLU A 347 2.10 0.62 0.43
C GLU A 347 2.07 -0.36 -0.75
N GLY A 348 2.69 0.01 -1.88
CA GLY A 348 2.80 -0.84 -3.06
C GLY A 348 1.80 -0.57 -4.19
N TRP A 349 0.88 0.33 -4.03
CA TRP A 349 -0.07 0.78 -5.06
C TRP A 349 0.32 2.17 -5.58
N GLU A 350 1.55 2.31 -6.08
CA GLU A 350 2.20 3.59 -6.44
C GLU A 350 1.52 4.42 -7.56
N ASP A 351 0.44 3.95 -8.17
CA ASP A 351 -0.30 4.73 -9.17
C ASP A 351 -1.51 5.49 -8.59
N TRP A 352 -1.80 5.32 -7.30
CA TRP A 352 -2.95 5.93 -6.64
C TRP A 352 -2.49 6.50 -5.29
N GLU A 353 -2.11 7.76 -5.27
CA GLU A 353 -1.91 8.56 -4.04
C GLU A 353 -3.23 8.73 -3.24
N GLU A 354 -4.17 7.82 -3.41
CA GLU A 354 -5.46 7.90 -2.77
C GLU A 354 -5.50 7.03 -1.51
N ASN A 355 -5.84 7.67 -0.42
CA ASN A 355 -6.20 6.99 0.82
C ASN A 355 -7.43 6.11 0.59
N HIS A 356 -7.38 4.87 1.04
CA HIS A 356 -8.51 3.96 1.03
C HIS A 356 -9.20 3.91 2.39
N ASP A 357 -10.53 3.81 2.37
CA ASP A 357 -11.36 3.78 3.56
C ASP A 357 -11.62 2.35 4.01
N PHE A 358 -11.49 2.09 5.30
CA PHE A 358 -11.66 0.76 5.90
C PHE A 358 -12.51 0.80 7.16
N ALA A 359 -13.25 -0.29 7.38
CA ALA A 359 -13.89 -0.61 8.64
C ALA A 359 -13.14 -1.77 9.31
N CYS A 360 -12.33 -1.50 10.32
CA CYS A 360 -11.54 -2.50 11.05
C CYS A 360 -12.32 -3.01 12.26
N LEU A 361 -12.58 -4.32 12.31
CA LEU A 361 -13.37 -4.96 13.36
C LEU A 361 -12.49 -5.59 14.42
N SER A 362 -12.68 -5.18 15.66
CA SER A 362 -12.11 -5.80 16.86
C SER A 362 -13.18 -6.12 17.89
N PHE A 363 -12.82 -6.80 18.96
CA PHE A 363 -13.71 -7.22 20.04
C PHE A 363 -13.11 -6.85 21.38
N ASP A 364 -13.84 -6.03 22.15
CA ASP A 364 -13.46 -5.67 23.52
C ASP A 364 -13.96 -6.71 24.50
N TYR A 365 -13.04 -7.33 25.21
CA TYR A 365 -13.28 -8.31 26.28
C TYR A 365 -13.00 -7.71 27.67
N GLY A 366 -13.69 -6.61 27.99
CA GLY A 366 -13.54 -5.94 29.29
C GLY A 366 -12.27 -5.09 29.39
N GLY A 367 -11.97 -4.34 28.35
CA GLY A 367 -10.80 -3.47 28.22
C GLY A 367 -9.68 -4.03 27.38
N ILE A 368 -9.73 -5.32 27.02
CA ILE A 368 -8.75 -5.96 26.14
C ILE A 368 -9.35 -6.10 24.74
N SER A 369 -8.77 -5.40 23.77
CA SER A 369 -9.21 -5.44 22.37
C SER A 369 -8.46 -6.53 21.61
N LEU A 370 -9.18 -7.40 20.93
CA LEU A 370 -8.66 -8.48 20.10
C LEU A 370 -9.31 -8.49 18.73
N THR A 371 -8.54 -8.74 17.68
CA THR A 371 -9.06 -9.07 16.35
C THR A 371 -9.48 -10.55 16.29
N ARG A 372 -10.13 -10.99 15.21
CA ARG A 372 -10.51 -12.40 15.02
C ARG A 372 -9.30 -13.34 14.97
N HIS A 373 -8.18 -12.83 14.47
CA HIS A 373 -6.96 -13.57 14.19
C HIS A 373 -5.99 -13.60 15.36
N ASP A 374 -6.18 -12.67 16.30
CA ASP A 374 -5.32 -12.61 17.49
C ASP A 374 -5.44 -13.87 18.34
N PRO A 375 -4.35 -14.26 18.99
CA PRO A 375 -4.38 -15.28 20.03
C PRO A 375 -5.40 -14.94 21.13
N ALA A 376 -5.88 -15.96 21.82
CA ALA A 376 -6.78 -15.77 22.97
C ALA A 376 -6.02 -15.38 24.25
N THR A 377 -4.96 -14.58 24.10
CA THR A 377 -4.06 -14.17 25.19
C THR A 377 -3.72 -12.69 25.06
N HIS A 378 -3.42 -12.07 26.18
CA HIS A 378 -2.95 -10.69 26.26
C HIS A 378 -1.85 -10.59 27.32
N PHE A 379 -0.79 -9.85 27.04
CA PHE A 379 0.32 -9.67 27.99
C PHE A 379 0.21 -8.30 28.66
N GLU A 380 0.08 -8.32 29.98
CA GLU A 380 0.00 -7.10 30.77
C GLU A 380 0.69 -7.30 32.13
N ALA A 381 1.44 -6.31 32.58
CA ALA A 381 2.10 -6.29 33.89
C ALA A 381 2.90 -7.57 34.22
N GLY A 382 3.58 -8.16 33.23
CA GLY A 382 4.42 -9.36 33.42
C GLY A 382 3.63 -10.68 33.48
N ARG A 383 2.34 -10.65 33.16
CA ARG A 383 1.44 -11.83 33.16
C ARG A 383 0.77 -12.03 31.81
N VAL A 384 0.49 -13.28 31.50
CA VAL A 384 -0.29 -13.66 30.32
C VAL A 384 -1.75 -13.90 30.75
N ILE A 385 -2.63 -13.08 30.23
CA ILE A 385 -4.06 -13.17 30.53
C ILE A 385 -4.71 -14.01 29.44
N GLN A 386 -5.20 -15.20 29.78
CA GLN A 386 -6.01 -16.02 28.87
C GLN A 386 -7.44 -15.49 28.82
N ILE A 387 -7.92 -15.22 27.63
CA ILE A 387 -9.25 -14.65 27.39
C ILE A 387 -10.19 -15.74 26.86
N PRO A 388 -11.24 -16.12 27.61
CA PRO A 388 -12.21 -17.11 27.14
C PRO A 388 -13.08 -16.50 26.03
N ARG A 389 -12.62 -16.58 24.78
CA ARG A 389 -13.26 -15.98 23.61
C ARG A 389 -14.61 -16.58 23.29
N ASN A 390 -15.55 -15.74 22.88
CA ASN A 390 -16.86 -16.16 22.37
C ASN A 390 -16.88 -16.10 20.83
N LYS A 391 -16.25 -17.09 20.19
CA LYS A 391 -16.15 -17.18 18.71
C LYS A 391 -17.51 -17.15 17.99
N LYS A 392 -18.60 -17.60 18.65
CA LYS A 392 -19.95 -17.52 18.06
C LYS A 392 -20.45 -16.07 17.97
N ALA A 393 -20.20 -15.27 19.00
CA ALA A 393 -20.55 -13.85 19.00
C ALA A 393 -19.71 -13.07 17.98
N GLU A 394 -18.40 -13.36 17.89
CA GLU A 394 -17.51 -12.76 16.90
C GLU A 394 -17.95 -13.07 15.45
N GLN A 395 -18.25 -14.35 15.17
CA GLN A 395 -18.76 -14.76 13.85
C GLN A 395 -20.11 -14.11 13.51
N ALA A 396 -20.98 -13.93 14.53
CA ALA A 396 -22.26 -13.25 14.33
C ALA A 396 -22.08 -11.78 13.96
N ALA A 397 -21.09 -11.10 14.55
CA ALA A 397 -20.74 -9.72 14.19
C ALA A 397 -20.23 -9.61 12.75
N VAL A 398 -19.29 -10.47 12.35
CA VAL A 398 -18.79 -10.53 10.96
C VAL A 398 -19.94 -10.80 9.98
N LYS A 399 -20.79 -11.78 10.29
CA LYS A 399 -21.96 -12.08 9.45
C LYS A 399 -22.91 -10.89 9.35
N HIS A 400 -22.97 -10.06 10.38
CA HIS A 400 -23.80 -8.86 10.37
C HIS A 400 -23.22 -7.79 9.44
N LEU A 401 -21.91 -7.53 9.50
CA LEU A 401 -21.24 -6.62 8.55
C LEU A 401 -21.42 -7.07 7.09
N ARG A 402 -21.26 -8.36 6.82
CA ARG A 402 -21.49 -8.90 5.46
C ARG A 402 -22.93 -8.68 4.98
N LYS A 403 -23.92 -8.75 5.88
CA LYS A 403 -25.31 -8.43 5.53
C LYS A 403 -25.55 -6.95 5.23
N LEU A 404 -24.68 -6.08 5.73
CA LEU A 404 -24.68 -4.65 5.44
C LEU A 404 -23.88 -4.33 4.16
N GLY A 405 -23.46 -5.35 3.40
CA GLY A 405 -22.74 -5.17 2.15
C GLY A 405 -21.23 -4.98 2.32
N PHE A 406 -20.64 -5.34 3.47
CA PHE A 406 -19.21 -5.23 3.69
C PHE A 406 -18.49 -6.57 3.52
N GLU A 407 -17.42 -6.58 2.79
CA GLU A 407 -16.59 -7.76 2.56
C GLU A 407 -15.18 -7.57 3.11
N ALA A 408 -14.58 -8.66 3.61
CA ALA A 408 -13.19 -8.65 4.03
C ALA A 408 -12.29 -8.93 2.83
N ASP A 409 -11.47 -8.00 2.43
CA ASP A 409 -10.51 -8.19 1.36
C ASP A 409 -9.29 -8.95 1.86
N GLY A 410 -8.99 -10.08 1.18
CA GLY A 410 -7.83 -10.92 1.51
C GLY A 410 -6.48 -10.29 1.12
N ALA A 411 -6.43 -9.38 0.15
CA ALA A 411 -5.22 -8.68 -0.27
C ALA A 411 -4.83 -7.60 0.75
N LEU A 412 -5.82 -6.85 1.25
CA LEU A 412 -5.64 -5.81 2.26
C LEU A 412 -5.24 -6.36 3.64
N ARG A 413 -5.49 -7.64 3.91
CA ARG A 413 -5.06 -8.33 5.14
C ARG A 413 -3.55 -8.36 5.33
N ARG A 414 -2.77 -8.42 4.27
CA ARG A 414 -1.30 -8.50 4.36
C ARG A 414 -0.71 -7.18 4.81
N ASP A 415 -1.32 -6.07 4.42
CA ASP A 415 -0.76 -4.75 4.63
C ASP A 415 -1.36 -4.04 5.87
N ALA A 416 -2.58 -4.40 6.26
CA ALA A 416 -3.29 -3.76 7.39
C ALA A 416 -3.23 -4.52 8.72
N GLY A 417 -2.84 -5.80 8.74
CA GLY A 417 -2.73 -6.64 9.96
C GLY A 417 -4.03 -6.93 10.72
N ASP A 418 -5.12 -6.25 10.38
CA ASP A 418 -6.41 -6.24 11.07
C ASP A 418 -7.53 -6.90 10.24
N ASP A 419 -8.66 -7.21 10.89
CA ASP A 419 -9.91 -7.60 10.22
C ASP A 419 -10.56 -6.38 9.56
N CYS A 420 -10.08 -5.98 8.38
CA CYS A 420 -10.57 -4.86 7.61
C CYS A 420 -11.66 -5.29 6.63
N PHE A 421 -12.68 -4.45 6.49
CA PHE A 421 -13.83 -4.63 5.62
C PHE A 421 -14.00 -3.41 4.72
N LEU A 422 -14.46 -3.64 3.51
CA LEU A 422 -14.79 -2.64 2.51
C LEU A 422 -16.24 -2.83 2.05
N PRO A 423 -16.91 -1.79 1.56
CA PRO A 423 -18.17 -1.97 0.83
C PRO A 423 -17.95 -2.92 -0.35
N ALA A 424 -18.87 -3.85 -0.57
CA ALA A 424 -18.88 -4.69 -1.76
C ALA A 424 -19.38 -3.84 -2.94
N SER A 425 -18.47 -3.18 -3.66
CA SER A 425 -18.80 -2.41 -4.86
C SER A 425 -18.02 -2.94 -6.05
N ASP A 426 -18.63 -2.85 -7.24
CA ASP A 426 -18.00 -3.28 -8.49
C ASP A 426 -17.03 -2.22 -9.05
N SER A 427 -16.98 -1.01 -8.49
CA SER A 427 -16.12 0.08 -8.93
C SER A 427 -15.56 0.92 -7.76
N ILE A 428 -14.30 1.31 -7.86
CA ILE A 428 -13.55 2.07 -6.84
C ILE A 428 -14.12 3.50 -6.65
N GLY A 429 -14.95 4.01 -7.57
CA GLY A 429 -15.53 5.36 -7.50
C GLY A 429 -16.88 5.44 -6.78
N ASP A 430 -17.59 4.32 -6.60
CA ASP A 430 -18.94 4.29 -6.01
C ASP A 430 -18.90 4.10 -4.46
N ASP A 431 -17.71 4.04 -3.89
CA ASP A 431 -17.52 3.72 -2.46
C ASP A 431 -17.98 4.83 -1.52
N ILE A 432 -17.95 6.10 -1.94
CA ILE A 432 -18.30 7.24 -1.08
C ILE A 432 -19.77 7.16 -0.66
N ASP A 433 -20.67 6.93 -1.61
CA ASP A 433 -22.11 6.83 -1.31
C ASP A 433 -22.41 5.64 -0.37
N ALA A 434 -21.74 4.51 -0.58
CA ALA A 434 -21.85 3.34 0.31
C ALA A 434 -21.38 3.66 1.74
N TRP A 435 -20.30 4.42 1.90
CA TRP A 435 -19.82 4.87 3.21
C TRP A 435 -20.75 5.87 3.88
N LEU A 436 -21.36 6.77 3.11
CA LEU A 436 -22.33 7.73 3.62
C LEU A 436 -23.62 7.04 4.08
N ASP A 437 -24.16 6.13 3.27
CA ASP A 437 -25.34 5.34 3.62
C ASP A 437 -25.09 4.45 4.84
N PHE A 438 -23.90 3.83 4.91
CA PHE A 438 -23.51 3.04 6.07
C PHE A 438 -23.49 3.88 7.36
N GLN A 439 -22.91 5.07 7.31
CA GLN A 439 -22.86 5.95 8.48
C GLN A 439 -24.23 6.50 8.86
N ALA A 440 -25.05 6.82 7.85
CA ALA A 440 -26.39 7.37 8.08
C ALA A 440 -27.36 6.35 8.71
N ASP A 441 -27.35 5.12 8.20
CA ASP A 441 -28.38 4.12 8.51
C ASP A 441 -27.87 3.00 9.42
N ALA A 442 -26.70 2.45 9.11
CA ALA A 442 -26.18 1.28 9.81
C ALA A 442 -25.49 1.63 11.14
N VAL A 443 -24.71 2.71 11.18
CA VAL A 443 -23.98 3.11 12.41
C VAL A 443 -24.93 3.35 13.60
N PRO A 444 -26.04 4.09 13.49
CA PRO A 444 -26.99 4.25 14.60
C PRO A 444 -27.58 2.91 15.04
N ALA A 445 -27.93 2.03 14.10
CA ALA A 445 -28.46 0.70 14.40
C ALA A 445 -27.43 -0.22 15.07
N LEU A 446 -26.14 -0.13 14.71
CA LEU A 446 -25.05 -0.85 15.34
C LEU A 446 -24.82 -0.35 16.78
N ARG A 447 -24.79 0.95 16.99
CA ARG A 447 -24.67 1.58 18.32
C ARG A 447 -25.82 1.15 19.24
N ALA A 448 -27.06 1.12 18.74
CA ALA A 448 -28.23 0.65 19.49
C ALA A 448 -28.12 -0.83 19.89
N ARG A 449 -27.35 -1.64 19.15
CA ARG A 449 -27.04 -3.06 19.47
C ARG A 449 -25.84 -3.23 20.40
N GLY A 450 -25.24 -2.12 20.84
CA GLY A 450 -24.10 -2.12 21.76
C GLY A 450 -22.74 -2.25 21.07
N TRP A 451 -22.65 -1.95 19.78
CA TRP A 451 -21.37 -1.82 19.11
C TRP A 451 -20.71 -0.49 19.46
N ARG A 452 -19.39 -0.50 19.58
CA ARG A 452 -18.58 0.72 19.66
C ARG A 452 -18.11 1.10 18.25
N ILE A 453 -18.38 2.34 17.86
CA ILE A 453 -17.95 2.86 16.55
C ILE A 453 -16.99 4.00 16.82
N GLU A 454 -15.79 3.88 16.30
CA GLU A 454 -14.69 4.84 16.46
C GLU A 454 -14.26 5.34 15.08
N TYR A 455 -13.82 6.59 15.00
CA TYR A 455 -13.27 7.21 13.80
C TYR A 455 -11.82 7.56 14.05
N ASP A 456 -10.94 7.10 13.16
CA ASP A 456 -9.50 7.35 13.22
C ASP A 456 -9.01 7.82 11.85
N ARG A 457 -8.86 9.14 11.68
CA ARG A 457 -8.48 9.79 10.41
C ARG A 457 -9.32 9.34 9.21
N PHE A 458 -10.62 9.15 9.44
CA PHE A 458 -11.53 8.71 8.39
C PHE A 458 -11.99 9.91 7.57
N ARG A 459 -11.57 9.99 6.30
CA ARG A 459 -11.79 11.16 5.42
C ARG A 459 -13.25 11.42 5.06
N HIS A 460 -14.09 10.41 5.06
CA HIS A 460 -15.53 10.54 4.75
C HIS A 460 -16.39 10.50 6.01
N GLN A 461 -15.85 10.97 7.15
CA GLN A 461 -16.63 11.00 8.39
C GLN A 461 -17.84 11.89 8.24
N LEU A 462 -19.03 11.28 8.34
CA LEU A 462 -20.30 11.99 8.33
C LEU A 462 -20.57 12.59 9.71
N ILE A 463 -20.72 13.92 9.75
CA ILE A 463 -21.04 14.66 10.96
C ILE A 463 -22.39 15.36 10.81
N GLU A 464 -23.09 15.50 11.94
CA GLU A 464 -24.31 16.28 12.01
C GLU A 464 -24.05 17.59 12.73
N ALA A 465 -24.66 18.67 12.25
CA ALA A 465 -24.60 19.95 12.95
C ALA A 465 -25.31 19.86 14.30
N SER A 466 -24.66 20.30 15.35
CA SER A 466 -25.29 20.42 16.68
C SER A 466 -26.29 21.56 16.72
N HIS A 467 -25.88 22.72 16.22
CA HIS A 467 -26.69 23.92 16.18
C HIS A 467 -26.38 24.73 14.91
N TRP A 468 -27.38 25.47 14.46
CA TRP A 468 -27.21 26.48 13.44
C TRP A 468 -27.06 27.86 14.10
N TYR A 469 -26.18 28.69 13.59
CA TYR A 469 -26.05 30.07 14.04
C TYR A 469 -26.25 31.03 12.87
N CYS A 470 -26.76 32.19 13.20
CA CYS A 470 -26.86 33.34 12.32
C CYS A 470 -26.18 34.52 13.00
N ASP A 471 -25.10 34.98 12.43
CA ASP A 471 -24.34 36.12 12.93
C ASP A 471 -24.81 37.37 12.20
N VAL A 472 -25.26 38.38 12.95
CA VAL A 472 -25.91 39.59 12.42
C VAL A 472 -25.21 40.82 12.92
N ASP A 473 -24.62 41.59 11.99
CA ASP A 473 -24.02 42.89 12.27
C ASP A 473 -24.79 44.00 11.57
N ARG A 474 -24.99 45.12 12.26
CA ARG A 474 -25.62 46.29 11.67
C ARG A 474 -24.61 47.06 10.84
N LEU A 475 -24.95 47.35 9.58
CA LEU A 475 -24.15 48.24 8.75
C LEU A 475 -24.44 49.70 9.04
N ASP A 476 -23.47 50.60 8.76
CA ASP A 476 -23.59 52.06 9.00
C ASP A 476 -24.76 52.72 8.22
N ARG A 477 -25.39 52.00 7.30
CA ARG A 477 -26.60 52.47 6.61
C ARG A 477 -27.84 52.04 7.39
N GLN A 478 -28.75 52.94 7.62
CA GLN A 478 -30.03 52.64 8.27
C GLN A 478 -30.75 51.51 7.53
N ASP A 479 -31.20 50.47 8.28
CA ASP A 479 -31.95 49.31 7.82
C ASP A 479 -31.20 48.32 6.94
N TRP A 480 -29.86 48.24 6.97
CA TRP A 480 -29.05 47.22 6.34
C TRP A 480 -28.23 46.43 7.37
N PHE A 481 -28.14 45.13 7.14
CA PHE A 481 -27.50 44.16 8.01
C PHE A 481 -26.55 43.25 7.21
N SER A 482 -25.41 42.93 7.78
CA SER A 482 -24.44 41.96 7.27
C SER A 482 -24.67 40.67 8.02
N ILE A 483 -24.86 39.55 7.30
CA ILE A 483 -25.24 38.27 7.86
C ILE A 483 -24.23 37.22 7.49
N GLY A 484 -23.75 36.45 8.49
CA GLY A 484 -23.07 35.17 8.36
C GLY A 484 -24.02 34.07 8.80
N LEU A 485 -23.93 32.90 8.12
CA LEU A 485 -24.76 31.75 8.42
C LEU A 485 -23.88 30.50 8.46
N GLY A 486 -24.00 29.74 9.51
CA GLY A 486 -23.19 28.55 9.66
C GLY A 486 -23.72 27.56 10.70
N VAL A 487 -22.89 26.59 11.01
CA VAL A 487 -23.19 25.53 11.98
C VAL A 487 -22.11 25.43 13.04
N GLU A 488 -22.49 24.93 14.20
CA GLU A 488 -21.57 24.58 15.25
C GLU A 488 -21.30 23.07 15.18
N VAL A 489 -20.02 22.70 15.02
CA VAL A 489 -19.54 21.33 15.01
C VAL A 489 -18.40 21.22 16.01
N ASP A 490 -18.49 20.34 16.98
CA ASP A 490 -17.46 20.11 18.03
C ASP A 490 -17.05 21.41 18.76
N GLY A 491 -18.01 22.34 18.94
CA GLY A 491 -17.77 23.65 19.60
C GLY A 491 -17.05 24.68 18.72
N LYS A 492 -16.85 24.40 17.43
CA LYS A 492 -16.32 25.35 16.45
C LYS A 492 -17.44 25.84 15.53
N HIS A 493 -17.43 27.14 15.23
CA HIS A 493 -18.32 27.74 14.25
C HIS A 493 -17.74 27.57 12.85
N ILE A 494 -18.53 27.02 11.93
CA ILE A 494 -18.19 26.82 10.53
C ILE A 494 -19.15 27.65 9.70
N ASP A 495 -18.61 28.60 8.94
CA ASP A 495 -19.40 29.44 8.03
C ASP A 495 -19.79 28.63 6.79
N LEU A 496 -21.08 28.43 6.58
CA LEU A 496 -21.63 27.69 5.44
C LEU A 496 -22.22 28.61 4.35
N LEU A 497 -22.31 29.87 4.59
CA LEU A 497 -22.98 30.81 3.65
C LEU A 497 -22.32 30.77 2.26
N PRO A 498 -20.98 30.82 2.12
CA PRO A 498 -20.34 30.74 0.81
C PRO A 498 -20.66 29.45 0.06
N ASP A 499 -20.65 28.31 0.74
CA ASP A 499 -20.89 27.00 0.13
C ASP A 499 -22.33 26.83 -0.28
N LEU A 500 -23.28 27.29 0.55
CA LEU A 500 -24.71 27.29 0.24
C LEU A 500 -25.01 28.17 -0.98
N VAL A 501 -24.37 29.32 -1.08
CA VAL A 501 -24.53 30.24 -2.23
C VAL A 501 -23.92 29.63 -3.50
N ALA A 502 -22.71 29.06 -3.41
CA ALA A 502 -22.10 28.36 -4.53
C ALA A 502 -22.99 27.20 -5.03
N PHE A 503 -23.55 26.43 -4.10
CA PHE A 503 -24.53 25.40 -4.40
C PHE A 503 -25.74 25.94 -5.15
N LEU A 504 -26.37 27.01 -4.64
CA LEU A 504 -27.56 27.63 -5.26
C LEU A 504 -27.29 28.22 -6.66
N GLN A 505 -26.05 28.65 -6.93
CA GLN A 505 -25.63 29.13 -8.25
C GLN A 505 -25.47 28.02 -9.28
N THR A 506 -25.10 26.82 -8.84
CA THR A 506 -24.82 25.68 -9.71
C THR A 506 -25.99 24.71 -9.82
N PHE A 507 -26.85 24.63 -8.81
CA PHE A 507 -27.93 23.65 -8.76
C PHE A 507 -29.15 24.11 -9.59
N PRO A 508 -29.77 23.23 -10.40
CA PRO A 508 -30.93 23.57 -11.20
C PRO A 508 -32.15 23.95 -10.34
N ARG A 509 -32.61 25.19 -10.43
CA ARG A 509 -33.69 25.76 -9.59
C ARG A 509 -34.99 24.94 -9.63
N HIS A 510 -35.28 24.26 -10.74
CA HIS A 510 -36.51 23.45 -10.89
C HIS A 510 -36.51 22.16 -10.08
N LEU A 511 -35.34 21.74 -9.59
CA LEU A 511 -35.16 20.56 -8.74
C LEU A 511 -35.21 20.88 -7.24
N LEU A 512 -35.14 22.15 -6.85
CA LEU A 512 -35.34 22.62 -5.47
C LEU A 512 -36.83 22.58 -5.10
N ARG A 513 -37.43 21.38 -5.04
CA ARG A 513 -38.81 21.18 -4.61
C ARG A 513 -38.88 20.19 -3.47
N ALA A 514 -39.69 20.51 -2.45
CA ALA A 514 -39.91 19.68 -1.27
C ALA A 514 -40.29 18.23 -1.61
N ASP A 515 -41.07 18.03 -2.68
CA ASP A 515 -41.55 16.70 -3.11
C ASP A 515 -40.42 15.82 -3.71
N THR A 516 -39.40 16.44 -4.28
CA THR A 516 -38.29 15.73 -4.94
C THR A 516 -37.15 15.41 -3.97
N LEU A 517 -36.96 16.24 -2.94
CA LEU A 517 -35.81 16.20 -2.04
C LEU A 517 -36.16 15.75 -0.61
N ALA A 518 -37.41 15.35 -0.34
CA ALA A 518 -37.89 15.03 1.01
C ALA A 518 -37.09 13.93 1.74
N THR A 519 -36.45 13.04 1.01
CA THR A 519 -35.64 11.92 1.53
C THR A 519 -34.15 12.10 1.32
N GLU A 520 -33.72 13.15 0.65
CA GLU A 520 -32.31 13.37 0.32
C GLU A 520 -31.58 14.14 1.43
N ASN A 521 -30.26 14.03 1.42
CA ASN A 521 -29.39 14.79 2.28
C ASN A 521 -28.41 15.60 1.41
N PHE A 522 -28.18 16.85 1.82
CA PHE A 522 -27.09 17.63 1.25
C PHE A 522 -25.81 17.28 2.02
N ILE A 523 -24.76 16.96 1.29
CA ILE A 523 -23.46 16.65 1.83
C ILE A 523 -22.51 17.76 1.43
N LEU A 524 -21.96 18.45 2.41
CA LEU A 524 -20.99 19.52 2.22
C LEU A 524 -19.62 19.09 2.75
N PRO A 525 -18.55 19.19 1.95
CA PRO A 525 -17.20 18.92 2.44
C PRO A 525 -16.78 20.02 3.41
N LEU A 526 -16.19 19.63 4.52
CA LEU A 526 -15.60 20.53 5.50
C LEU A 526 -14.10 20.25 5.58
N ASP A 527 -13.31 21.24 5.21
CA ASP A 527 -11.86 21.19 5.38
C ASP A 527 -11.51 21.44 6.87
N ASP A 528 -11.04 20.40 7.55
CA ASP A 528 -10.49 20.53 8.91
C ASP A 528 -9.00 20.22 8.88
N GLU A 529 -8.16 21.23 9.06
CA GLU A 529 -6.70 21.10 9.07
C GLU A 529 -6.17 20.04 10.08
N GLN A 530 -6.97 19.64 11.07
CA GLN A 530 -6.58 18.71 12.12
C GLN A 530 -7.10 17.29 11.94
N ASN A 531 -8.27 17.12 11.28
CA ASN A 531 -8.97 15.83 11.20
C ASN A 531 -9.18 15.31 9.77
N GLY A 532 -8.70 16.01 8.74
CA GLY A 532 -8.92 15.68 7.34
C GLY A 532 -10.28 16.14 6.80
N GLU A 533 -10.65 15.70 5.62
CA GLU A 533 -11.92 16.01 4.99
C GLU A 533 -13.06 15.33 5.76
N ARG A 534 -13.94 16.14 6.37
CA ARG A 534 -15.18 15.63 6.99
C ARG A 534 -16.36 16.08 6.15
N LEU A 535 -17.44 15.32 6.20
CA LEU A 535 -18.64 15.58 5.42
C LEU A 535 -19.80 15.99 6.35
N LEU A 536 -20.32 17.19 6.16
CA LEU A 536 -21.47 17.67 6.92
C LEU A 536 -22.75 17.21 6.26
N ARG A 537 -23.56 16.46 7.00
CA ARG A 537 -24.90 16.05 6.57
C ARG A 537 -25.95 17.09 6.95
N LEU A 538 -26.63 17.57 5.96
CA LEU A 538 -27.75 18.50 6.11
C LEU A 538 -29.02 17.87 5.54
N PRO A 539 -29.98 17.46 6.39
CA PRO A 539 -31.24 16.87 5.89
C PRO A 539 -32.00 17.88 5.02
N ALA A 540 -32.30 17.51 3.79
CA ALA A 540 -32.95 18.38 2.82
C ALA A 540 -34.25 18.98 3.36
N LYS A 541 -35.06 18.20 4.06
CA LYS A 541 -36.29 18.67 4.69
C LYS A 541 -36.10 19.87 5.60
N ARG A 542 -34.95 19.95 6.30
CA ARG A 542 -34.63 21.06 7.23
C ARG A 542 -34.03 22.27 6.53
N ILE A 543 -33.19 22.05 5.52
CA ILE A 543 -32.45 23.12 4.86
C ILE A 543 -33.19 23.76 3.70
N LEU A 544 -34.15 23.06 3.09
CA LEU A 544 -34.86 23.52 1.90
C LEU A 544 -35.53 24.88 2.07
N PRO A 545 -36.28 25.17 3.17
CA PRO A 545 -36.86 26.50 3.41
C PRO A 545 -35.81 27.61 3.48
N LEU A 546 -34.65 27.30 4.04
CA LEU A 546 -33.52 28.24 4.08
C LEU A 546 -32.96 28.47 2.66
N LEU A 547 -32.74 27.41 1.86
CA LEU A 547 -32.26 27.54 0.50
C LEU A 547 -33.21 28.32 -0.40
N GLU A 548 -34.53 28.10 -0.26
CA GLU A 548 -35.55 28.85 -0.99
C GLU A 548 -35.49 30.34 -0.61
N THR A 549 -35.39 30.65 0.69
CA THR A 549 -35.27 32.04 1.18
C THR A 549 -33.97 32.70 0.71
N LEU A 550 -32.86 32.01 0.77
CA LEU A 550 -31.56 32.50 0.26
C LEU A 550 -31.62 32.73 -1.26
N LEU A 551 -32.29 31.89 -2.00
CA LEU A 551 -32.46 32.03 -3.46
C LEU A 551 -33.24 33.29 -3.82
N GLU A 552 -34.35 33.58 -3.12
CA GLU A 552 -35.11 34.83 -3.28
C GLU A 552 -34.27 36.07 -2.93
N MET A 553 -33.42 35.95 -1.93
CA MET A 553 -32.53 37.04 -1.52
C MET A 553 -31.40 37.26 -2.53
N LEU A 554 -30.82 36.23 -3.07
CA LEU A 554 -29.76 36.31 -4.09
C LEU A 554 -30.21 36.95 -5.40
N ASP A 555 -31.48 36.78 -5.78
CA ASP A 555 -32.03 37.46 -6.94
C ASP A 555 -32.18 38.96 -6.74
N SER A 556 -32.22 39.42 -5.48
CA SER A 556 -32.46 40.83 -5.10
C SER A 556 -31.25 41.56 -4.52
N SER A 557 -30.18 40.87 -4.13
CA SER A 557 -28.98 41.41 -3.50
C SER A 557 -27.72 40.72 -3.96
N ALA A 558 -26.64 41.47 -4.14
CA ALA A 558 -25.33 40.90 -4.45
C ALA A 558 -24.64 40.43 -3.17
N LEU A 559 -24.03 39.24 -3.22
CA LEU A 559 -22.97 38.85 -2.27
C LEU A 559 -21.85 39.88 -2.35
N ASN A 560 -21.38 40.31 -1.23
CA ASN A 560 -20.16 41.09 -1.19
C ASN A 560 -18.99 40.12 -1.17
N ASP A 561 -18.23 40.02 -2.28
CA ASP A 561 -17.11 39.11 -2.45
C ASP A 561 -15.97 39.37 -1.43
N ASP A 562 -15.90 40.59 -0.85
CA ASP A 562 -14.81 40.95 0.05
C ASP A 562 -14.94 40.38 1.47
N ASP A 563 -16.16 40.16 1.97
CA ASP A 563 -16.39 39.75 3.36
C ASP A 563 -17.17 38.43 3.53
N ARG A 564 -17.46 37.71 2.44
CA ARG A 564 -18.21 36.44 2.43
C ARG A 564 -19.54 36.47 3.18
N ARG A 565 -20.16 37.65 3.31
CA ARG A 565 -21.40 37.88 4.06
C ARG A 565 -22.51 38.38 3.15
N LEU A 566 -23.75 38.08 3.51
CA LEU A 566 -24.92 38.50 2.78
C LEU A 566 -25.44 39.82 3.36
N HIS A 567 -25.61 40.86 2.53
CA HIS A 567 -26.16 42.13 2.94
C HIS A 567 -27.67 42.18 2.73
N LEU A 568 -28.43 42.21 3.80
CA LEU A 568 -29.89 42.17 3.80
C LEU A 568 -30.49 43.50 4.32
N ASN A 569 -31.60 43.88 3.71
CA ASN A 569 -32.43 44.93 4.29
C ASN A 569 -33.37 44.37 5.39
N ARG A 570 -34.05 45.25 6.12
CA ARG A 570 -34.91 44.85 7.23
C ARG A 570 -36.04 43.88 6.86
N VAL A 571 -36.60 43.98 5.64
CA VAL A 571 -37.67 43.07 5.18
C VAL A 571 -37.13 41.69 4.91
N GLN A 572 -35.96 41.59 4.27
CA GLN A 572 -35.26 40.34 4.02
C GLN A 572 -34.83 39.65 5.31
N LEU A 573 -34.34 40.43 6.32
CA LEU A 573 -34.03 39.90 7.62
C LEU A 573 -35.28 39.30 8.30
N ALA A 574 -36.44 39.96 8.20
CA ALA A 574 -37.69 39.44 8.72
C ALA A 574 -38.12 38.10 8.08
N HIS A 575 -37.85 37.90 6.79
CA HIS A 575 -38.10 36.60 6.13
C HIS A 575 -37.19 35.50 6.69
N LEU A 576 -35.95 35.81 6.97
CA LEU A 576 -35.00 34.85 7.57
C LEU A 576 -35.42 34.50 9.02
N THR A 577 -35.86 35.46 9.81
CA THR A 577 -36.34 35.23 11.18
C THR A 577 -37.63 34.44 11.24
N ALA A 578 -38.48 34.53 10.22
CA ALA A 578 -39.69 33.71 10.10
C ALA A 578 -39.43 32.22 9.92
N LEU A 579 -38.22 31.83 9.56
CA LEU A 579 -37.82 30.42 9.48
C LEU A 579 -37.52 29.81 10.87
N ASP A 580 -37.23 30.68 11.85
CA ASP A 580 -36.94 30.29 13.23
C ASP A 580 -38.25 30.10 14.01
N GLY A 581 -38.77 28.89 14.07
CA GLY A 581 -40.00 28.64 14.86
C GLY A 581 -40.92 27.54 14.32
N ASN A 582 -40.66 26.98 13.19
CA ASN A 582 -41.39 25.80 12.71
C ASN A 582 -40.94 24.53 13.46
N GLU A 583 -41.91 23.72 13.94
CA GLU A 583 -41.63 22.48 14.68
C GLU A 583 -40.68 21.50 13.96
N ASP A 584 -40.65 21.53 12.64
CA ASP A 584 -39.74 20.76 11.75
C ASP A 584 -38.60 21.62 11.15
N GLY A 585 -38.46 22.89 11.51
CA GLY A 585 -37.54 23.88 10.92
C GLY A 585 -36.17 23.94 11.59
N LEU A 586 -35.30 24.75 10.99
CA LEU A 586 -34.00 25.13 11.55
C LEU A 586 -34.20 25.98 12.80
N ARG A 587 -33.53 25.59 13.89
CA ARG A 587 -33.39 26.49 15.04
C ARG A 587 -32.11 27.28 14.87
N LEU A 588 -32.24 28.60 14.65
CA LEU A 588 -31.12 29.50 14.46
C LEU A 588 -30.75 30.12 15.82
N HIS A 589 -29.49 29.96 16.20
CA HIS A 589 -28.93 30.74 17.31
C HIS A 589 -28.42 32.07 16.77
N TRP A 590 -29.15 33.14 17.07
CA TRP A 590 -28.80 34.48 16.66
C TRP A 590 -27.66 35.04 17.49
N GLN A 591 -26.61 35.51 16.81
CA GLN A 591 -25.43 36.12 17.41
C GLN A 591 -25.28 37.55 16.86
N GLY A 592 -24.68 38.47 17.64
CA GLY A 592 -24.51 39.88 17.29
C GLY A 592 -24.63 40.76 18.52
N ASP A 593 -24.70 42.08 18.33
CA ASP A 593 -24.95 42.98 19.44
C ASP A 593 -26.38 42.84 20.02
N ASP A 594 -26.56 43.19 21.29
CA ASP A 594 -27.83 43.02 22.03
C ASP A 594 -29.01 43.71 21.34
N ASP A 595 -28.77 44.87 20.72
CA ASP A 595 -29.81 45.64 20.03
C ASP A 595 -30.23 44.95 18.73
N THR A 596 -29.29 44.40 18.01
CA THR A 596 -29.52 43.67 16.73
C THR A 596 -30.18 42.32 16.98
N GLN A 597 -29.77 41.58 18.02
CA GLN A 597 -30.44 40.35 18.43
C GLN A 597 -31.90 40.59 18.86
N GLN A 598 -32.16 41.62 19.64
CA GLN A 598 -33.54 41.99 20.02
C GLN A 598 -34.37 42.45 18.84
N LEU A 599 -33.77 43.10 17.86
CA LEU A 599 -34.45 43.49 16.62
C LEU A 599 -34.80 42.23 15.78
N ALA A 600 -33.85 41.31 15.61
CA ALA A 600 -34.09 40.06 14.90
C ALA A 600 -35.19 39.21 15.55
N GLN A 601 -35.25 39.16 16.87
CA GLN A 601 -36.30 38.45 17.62
C GLN A 601 -37.67 39.15 17.61
N ARG A 602 -37.74 40.43 17.29
CA ARG A 602 -38.99 41.20 17.20
C ARG A 602 -39.58 41.30 15.79
N LEU A 603 -38.80 40.94 14.78
CA LEU A 603 -39.24 40.94 13.38
C LEU A 603 -39.92 39.64 13.04
#